data_a56256fb87b58fa43bc4c4483aa3857d
#
_entry.id   a56256fb87b58fa43bc4c4483aa3857d
#
_cell.length_a   1.000
_cell.length_b   1.000
_cell.length_c   1.000
_cell.angle_alpha   90.00
_cell.angle_beta   90.00
_cell.angle_gamma   90.00
#
_symmetry.space_group_name_H-M   'P 1'
#
loop_
_entity.id
_entity.type
_entity.pdbx_description
1 polymer ?
#
loop_
_entity_poly.entity_id
_entity_poly.type
_entity_poly.pdbx_seq_one_letter_code
_entity_poly.pdbx_strand_id
1 'polypeptide(L)'
;HTLTGHCAKVLAAKFLGEPTRVVTGSHDRTLKIWDLRSRACVETKFTGSSCNDLVTSDGSGSTIISGHFDKTIRFWDTRTESGSNDIVLPGKITSLDLSRDANYLLSCVRDDTLKLLDLRMKMIVFTFSAEGFKVGCDWTRAAFSPDGQYVAVGSSDGSIYIWSVTTNKIETILKDHT
;
A
#
# COMPACT_ATOMS: atom_id res chain seq x y z
N HIS A 1 15.12 0.25 20.79
CA HIS A 1 15.09 -1.21 20.68
C HIS A 1 14.98 -1.63 19.20
N THR A 2 15.52 -2.79 18.87
CA THR A 2 15.48 -3.38 17.53
C THR A 2 14.60 -4.63 17.58
N LEU A 3 13.67 -4.73 16.64
CA LEU A 3 12.86 -5.93 16.43
C LEU A 3 13.51 -6.76 15.33
N THR A 4 13.81 -8.01 15.61
CA THR A 4 14.50 -8.92 14.69
C THR A 4 13.68 -10.18 14.46
N GLY A 5 13.74 -10.73 13.25
CA GLY A 5 13.02 -11.95 12.91
C GLY A 5 12.64 -12.08 11.44
N HIS A 6 12.62 -10.98 10.66
CA HIS A 6 12.52 -11.09 9.21
C HIS A 6 13.84 -11.59 8.60
N CYS A 7 13.72 -12.38 7.53
CA CYS A 7 14.85 -12.99 6.84
C CYS A 7 15.26 -12.26 5.56
N ALA A 8 14.57 -11.17 5.20
CA ALA A 8 14.84 -10.35 4.03
C ALA A 8 14.45 -8.88 4.31
N LYS A 9 14.61 -8.02 3.30
CA LYS A 9 14.30 -6.58 3.42
C LYS A 9 12.89 -6.34 3.94
N VAL A 10 12.77 -5.46 4.94
CA VAL A 10 11.49 -4.95 5.45
C VAL A 10 11.19 -3.66 4.68
N LEU A 11 10.10 -3.63 3.94
CA LEU A 11 9.75 -2.48 3.09
C LEU A 11 8.64 -1.63 3.66
N ALA A 12 7.88 -2.14 4.61
CA ALA A 12 6.77 -1.40 5.20
C ALA A 12 6.62 -1.73 6.68
N ALA A 13 6.28 -0.72 7.46
CA ALA A 13 5.96 -0.84 8.87
C ALA A 13 4.86 0.16 9.21
N LYS A 14 3.84 -0.28 9.92
CA LYS A 14 2.71 0.54 10.37
C LYS A 14 2.30 0.15 11.78
N PHE A 15 1.83 1.11 12.55
CA PHE A 15 1.15 0.80 13.80
C PHE A 15 -0.18 0.12 13.51
N LEU A 16 -0.54 -0.83 14.37
CA LEU A 16 -1.74 -1.66 14.22
C LEU A 16 -2.68 -1.39 15.39
N GLY A 17 -3.57 -0.41 15.20
CA GLY A 17 -4.58 0.00 16.17
C GLY A 17 -3.99 0.65 17.42
N GLU A 18 -3.48 -0.15 18.33
CA GLU A 18 -2.84 0.34 19.55
C GLU A 18 -1.39 0.77 19.33
N PRO A 19 -0.90 1.77 20.08
CA PRO A 19 0.49 2.22 19.96
C PRO A 19 1.53 1.18 20.42
N THR A 20 1.07 0.04 20.93
CA THR A 20 1.91 -1.06 21.40
C THR A 20 2.09 -2.17 20.37
N ARG A 21 1.41 -2.11 19.23
CA ARG A 21 1.50 -3.11 18.17
C ARG A 21 1.97 -2.49 16.86
N VAL A 22 2.85 -3.22 16.16
CA VAL A 22 3.37 -2.84 14.84
C VAL A 22 3.21 -4.04 13.91
N VAL A 23 2.81 -3.79 12.67
CA VAL A 23 2.86 -4.77 11.60
C VAL A 23 3.95 -4.38 10.60
N THR A 24 4.70 -5.36 10.14
CA THR A 24 5.76 -5.19 9.13
C THR A 24 5.55 -6.12 7.97
N GLY A 25 5.88 -5.64 6.77
CA GLY A 25 5.86 -6.42 5.54
C GLY A 25 7.25 -6.54 4.94
N SER A 26 7.59 -7.72 4.44
CA SER A 26 8.95 -8.04 4.00
C SER A 26 8.99 -8.80 2.67
N HIS A 27 10.14 -8.73 2.01
CA HIS A 27 10.49 -9.59 0.88
C HIS A 27 10.64 -11.07 1.25
N ASP A 28 10.70 -11.41 2.54
CA ASP A 28 10.70 -12.81 3.00
C ASP A 28 9.34 -13.51 2.84
N ARG A 29 8.35 -12.83 2.23
CA ARG A 29 6.98 -13.31 1.97
C ARG A 29 6.17 -13.50 3.25
N THR A 30 6.45 -12.67 4.26
CA THR A 30 5.68 -12.65 5.51
C THR A 30 5.25 -11.25 5.90
N LEU A 31 4.15 -11.19 6.64
CA LEU A 31 3.80 -10.08 7.50
C LEU A 31 4.02 -10.54 8.95
N LYS A 32 4.61 -9.69 9.76
CA LYS A 32 4.82 -9.98 11.17
C LYS A 32 4.14 -8.92 12.03
N ILE A 33 3.44 -9.37 13.05
CA ILE A 33 2.85 -8.52 14.08
C ILE A 33 3.72 -8.60 15.32
N TRP A 34 4.10 -7.44 15.83
CA TRP A 34 5.01 -7.27 16.96
C TRP A 34 4.30 -6.60 18.12
N ASP A 35 4.54 -7.09 19.32
CA ASP A 35 4.17 -6.42 20.55
C ASP A 35 5.38 -5.67 21.10
N LEU A 36 5.25 -4.35 21.22
CA LEU A 36 6.35 -3.48 21.67
C LEU A 36 6.62 -3.61 23.16
N ARG A 37 5.68 -4.07 23.96
CA ARG A 37 5.89 -4.31 25.40
C ARG A 37 6.78 -5.52 25.63
N SER A 38 6.43 -6.64 25.03
CA SER A 38 7.22 -7.88 25.10
C SER A 38 8.43 -7.86 24.15
N ARG A 39 8.45 -6.95 23.18
CA ARG A 39 9.49 -6.85 22.14
C ARG A 39 9.59 -8.11 21.27
N ALA A 40 8.50 -8.82 21.14
CA ALA A 40 8.44 -10.11 20.44
C ALA A 40 7.50 -10.06 19.24
N CYS A 41 7.79 -10.91 18.27
CA CYS A 41 6.84 -11.22 17.20
C CYS A 41 5.75 -12.13 17.80
N VAL A 42 4.52 -11.66 17.77
CA VAL A 42 3.37 -12.40 18.33
C VAL A 42 2.60 -13.18 17.27
N GLU A 43 2.72 -12.78 15.99
CA GLU A 43 2.06 -13.48 14.89
C GLU A 43 2.87 -13.32 13.60
N THR A 44 2.90 -14.37 12.78
CA THR A 44 3.46 -14.35 11.42
C THR A 44 2.41 -14.84 10.43
N LYS A 45 2.12 -14.01 9.42
CA LYS A 45 1.24 -14.38 8.32
C LYS A 45 2.08 -14.66 7.07
N PHE A 46 1.88 -15.83 6.48
CA PHE A 46 2.56 -16.23 5.25
C PHE A 46 1.75 -15.75 4.04
N THR A 47 2.35 -14.89 3.25
CA THR A 47 1.65 -14.20 2.15
C THR A 47 1.86 -14.87 0.79
N GLY A 48 2.82 -15.78 0.67
CA GLY A 48 3.16 -16.45 -0.58
C GLY A 48 3.93 -15.59 -1.58
N SER A 49 3.98 -14.28 -1.40
CA SER A 49 4.67 -13.33 -2.27
C SER A 49 5.29 -12.20 -1.47
N SER A 50 6.38 -11.62 -1.99
CA SER A 50 7.04 -10.47 -1.37
C SER A 50 6.07 -9.31 -1.17
N CYS A 51 6.09 -8.72 0.03
CA CYS A 51 5.30 -7.54 0.36
C CYS A 51 6.12 -6.27 0.07
N ASN A 52 5.60 -5.40 -0.78
CA ASN A 52 6.23 -4.12 -1.11
C ASN A 52 5.69 -2.97 -0.25
N ASP A 53 4.43 -3.02 0.14
CA ASP A 53 3.82 -2.01 1.00
C ASP A 53 2.62 -2.59 1.75
N LEU A 54 2.25 -1.95 2.84
CA LEU A 54 1.04 -2.27 3.59
C LEU A 54 0.45 -1.03 4.23
N VAL A 55 -0.85 -1.07 4.47
CA VAL A 55 -1.59 -0.09 5.25
C VAL A 55 -2.47 -0.83 6.26
N THR A 56 -2.82 -0.12 7.31
CA THR A 56 -3.75 -0.62 8.33
C THR A 56 -5.02 0.22 8.30
N SER A 57 -6.18 -0.42 8.38
CA SER A 57 -7.46 0.28 8.41
C SER A 57 -8.08 0.19 9.79
N ASP A 58 -8.79 1.23 10.12
CA ASP A 58 -9.52 1.61 11.33
C ASP A 58 -8.66 1.81 12.59
N GLY A 59 -9.23 2.49 13.57
CA GLY A 59 -8.59 2.74 14.86
C GLY A 59 -8.48 1.51 15.76
N SER A 60 -9.16 0.41 15.44
CA SER A 60 -9.06 -0.86 16.16
C SER A 60 -7.95 -1.75 15.64
N GLY A 61 -7.34 -1.39 14.48
CA GLY A 61 -6.29 -2.18 13.86
C GLY A 61 -6.73 -3.56 13.42
N SER A 62 -8.00 -3.68 13.03
CA SER A 62 -8.60 -4.98 12.71
C SER A 62 -8.24 -5.49 11.32
N THR A 63 -7.88 -4.60 10.39
CA THR A 63 -7.59 -4.97 9.01
C THR A 63 -6.22 -4.48 8.56
N ILE A 64 -5.45 -5.38 7.97
CA ILE A 64 -4.20 -5.08 7.29
C ILE A 64 -4.45 -5.28 5.80
N ILE A 65 -3.98 -4.33 4.98
CA ILE A 65 -4.04 -4.43 3.52
C ILE A 65 -2.61 -4.41 3.01
N SER A 66 -2.21 -5.46 2.29
CA SER A 66 -0.83 -5.62 1.81
C SER A 66 -0.77 -5.73 0.29
N GLY A 67 0.22 -5.07 -0.30
CA GLY A 67 0.48 -5.07 -1.74
C GLY A 67 1.73 -5.88 -2.08
N HIS A 68 1.63 -6.72 -3.11
CA HIS A 68 2.59 -7.77 -3.35
C HIS A 68 3.19 -7.76 -4.76
N PHE A 69 4.32 -8.44 -4.88
CA PHE A 69 5.04 -8.67 -6.13
C PHE A 69 4.23 -9.53 -7.12
N ASP A 70 3.35 -10.41 -6.64
CA ASP A 70 2.49 -11.26 -7.47
C ASP A 70 1.22 -10.54 -7.98
N LYS A 71 1.23 -9.21 -8.02
CA LYS A 71 0.14 -8.35 -8.53
C LYS A 71 -1.12 -8.34 -7.66
N THR A 72 -1.04 -8.85 -6.44
CA THR A 72 -2.20 -9.06 -5.59
C THR A 72 -2.19 -8.10 -4.41
N ILE A 73 -3.36 -7.52 -4.13
CA ILE A 73 -3.65 -6.83 -2.87
C ILE A 73 -4.37 -7.82 -1.96
N ARG A 74 -3.83 -8.07 -0.77
CA ARG A 74 -4.39 -9.00 0.20
C ARG A 74 -4.95 -8.27 1.41
N PHE A 75 -6.09 -8.77 1.88
CA PHE A 75 -6.80 -8.21 3.04
C PHE A 75 -6.74 -9.22 4.18
N TRP A 76 -6.26 -8.80 5.33
CA TRP A 76 -6.07 -9.63 6.52
C TRP A 76 -6.90 -9.07 7.66
N ASP A 77 -7.84 -9.84 8.17
CA ASP A 77 -8.53 -9.50 9.42
C ASP A 77 -7.71 -10.08 10.58
N THR A 78 -7.33 -9.21 11.52
CA THR A 78 -6.54 -9.63 12.69
C THR A 78 -7.35 -10.41 13.72
N ARG A 79 -8.67 -10.42 13.60
CA ARG A 79 -9.58 -11.12 14.52
C ARG A 79 -9.94 -12.53 14.07
N THR A 80 -9.73 -12.84 12.81
CA THR A 80 -10.08 -14.13 12.22
C THR A 80 -8.89 -14.73 11.49
N GLU A 81 -8.78 -16.06 11.53
CA GLU A 81 -7.80 -16.79 10.73
C GLU A 81 -8.26 -17.03 9.30
N SER A 82 -9.47 -16.59 8.95
CA SER A 82 -10.06 -16.81 7.64
C SER A 82 -9.30 -16.04 6.56
N GLY A 83 -9.12 -16.69 5.42
CA GLY A 83 -8.39 -16.18 4.28
C GLY A 83 -8.91 -14.88 3.70
N SER A 84 -8.03 -14.19 3.06
CA SER A 84 -8.22 -12.88 2.47
C SER A 84 -9.17 -12.91 1.25
N ASN A 85 -9.94 -11.84 1.08
CA ASN A 85 -10.53 -11.48 -0.20
C ASN A 85 -9.47 -10.72 -1.01
N ASP A 86 -8.81 -11.40 -1.93
CA ASP A 86 -7.71 -10.83 -2.68
C ASP A 86 -8.20 -10.11 -3.95
N ILE A 87 -7.53 -9.02 -4.30
CA ILE A 87 -7.74 -8.31 -5.58
C ILE A 87 -6.48 -8.44 -6.41
N VAL A 88 -6.61 -8.98 -7.61
CA VAL A 88 -5.50 -9.08 -8.57
C VAL A 88 -5.53 -7.88 -9.51
N LEU A 89 -4.40 -7.20 -9.64
CA LEU A 89 -4.20 -6.05 -10.52
C LEU A 89 -3.32 -6.43 -11.73
N PRO A 90 -3.25 -5.57 -12.78
CA PRO A 90 -2.47 -5.90 -13.98
C PRO A 90 -0.95 -5.93 -13.78
N GLY A 91 -0.42 -5.38 -12.69
CA GLY A 91 1.02 -5.31 -12.43
C GLY A 91 1.36 -5.45 -10.95
N LYS A 92 2.65 -5.54 -10.64
CA LYS A 92 3.16 -5.58 -9.27
C LYS A 92 2.70 -4.34 -8.50
N ILE A 93 2.34 -4.53 -7.26
CA ILE A 93 1.94 -3.43 -6.37
C ILE A 93 3.21 -2.83 -5.77
N THR A 94 3.41 -1.52 -5.94
CA THR A 94 4.59 -0.84 -5.38
C THR A 94 4.27 -0.05 -4.13
N SER A 95 3.06 0.51 -4.05
CA SER A 95 2.63 1.27 -2.87
C SER A 95 1.12 1.21 -2.67
N LEU A 96 0.72 1.41 -1.43
CA LEU A 96 -0.65 1.55 -1.00
C LEU A 96 -0.78 2.80 -0.15
N ASP A 97 -1.87 3.54 -0.34
CA ASP A 97 -2.25 4.64 0.55
C ASP A 97 -3.76 4.60 0.79
N LEU A 98 -4.15 4.74 2.05
CA LEU A 98 -5.55 4.65 2.46
C LEU A 98 -6.12 6.06 2.59
N SER A 99 -7.33 6.28 2.08
CA SER A 99 -8.04 7.54 2.29
C SER A 99 -8.36 7.74 3.77
N ARG A 100 -8.54 8.98 4.18
CA ARG A 100 -8.78 9.34 5.58
C ARG A 100 -10.02 8.67 6.19
N ASP A 101 -11.05 8.44 5.37
CA ASP A 101 -12.28 7.75 5.78
C ASP A 101 -12.18 6.22 5.66
N ALA A 102 -11.03 5.69 5.23
CA ALA A 102 -10.76 4.27 5.01
C ALA A 102 -11.69 3.60 3.97
N ASN A 103 -12.38 4.36 3.13
CA ASN A 103 -13.25 3.84 2.09
C ASN A 103 -12.55 3.60 0.76
N TYR A 104 -11.43 4.29 0.50
CA TYR A 104 -10.69 4.21 -0.75
C TYR A 104 -9.23 3.85 -0.53
N LEU A 105 -8.71 3.04 -1.42
CA LEU A 105 -7.31 2.63 -1.45
C LEU A 105 -6.68 3.10 -2.77
N LEU A 106 -5.57 3.81 -2.66
CA LEU A 106 -4.75 4.19 -3.80
C LEU A 106 -3.61 3.18 -3.92
N SER A 107 -3.46 2.60 -5.10
CA SER A 107 -2.38 1.67 -5.39
C SER A 107 -1.56 2.15 -6.58
N CYS A 108 -0.25 2.25 -6.41
CA CYS A 108 0.68 2.40 -7.51
C CYS A 108 1.03 1.02 -8.06
N VAL A 109 0.97 0.87 -9.38
CA VAL A 109 1.09 -0.42 -10.05
C VAL A 109 2.16 -0.37 -11.14
N ARG A 110 2.92 -1.44 -11.30
CA ARG A 110 4.00 -1.56 -12.31
C ARG A 110 3.51 -1.69 -13.76
N ASP A 111 2.26 -1.38 -14.02
CA ASP A 111 1.72 -1.18 -15.37
C ASP A 111 1.69 0.32 -15.78
N ASP A 112 2.44 1.17 -15.07
CA ASP A 112 2.49 2.61 -15.24
C ASP A 112 1.16 3.32 -14.98
N THR A 113 0.41 2.83 -14.00
CA THR A 113 -0.86 3.44 -13.58
C THR A 113 -0.98 3.56 -12.07
N LEU A 114 -1.85 4.46 -11.62
CA LEU A 114 -2.42 4.42 -10.29
C LEU A 114 -3.82 3.85 -10.38
N LYS A 115 -4.19 3.00 -9.43
CA LYS A 115 -5.54 2.45 -9.29
C LYS A 115 -6.18 2.99 -8.03
N LEU A 116 -7.38 3.54 -8.17
CA LEU A 116 -8.23 3.91 -7.04
C LEU A 116 -9.29 2.82 -6.86
N LEU A 117 -9.28 2.20 -5.68
CA LEU A 117 -10.20 1.12 -5.35
C LEU A 117 -11.22 1.58 -4.31
N ASP A 118 -12.47 1.22 -4.49
CA ASP A 118 -13.51 1.33 -3.46
C ASP A 118 -13.45 0.06 -2.60
N LEU A 119 -13.11 0.22 -1.33
CA LEU A 119 -12.94 -0.91 -0.40
C LEU A 119 -14.26 -1.54 0.04
N ARG A 120 -15.36 -0.80 -0.03
CA ARG A 120 -16.69 -1.33 0.29
C ARG A 120 -17.18 -2.27 -0.79
N MET A 121 -16.91 -1.94 -2.06
CA MET A 121 -17.27 -2.75 -3.22
C MET A 121 -16.13 -3.68 -3.67
N LYS A 122 -14.91 -3.47 -3.17
CA LYS A 122 -13.68 -4.19 -3.54
C LYS A 122 -13.43 -4.22 -5.04
N MET A 123 -13.54 -3.05 -5.67
CA MET A 123 -13.36 -2.88 -7.11
C MET A 123 -12.58 -1.61 -7.43
N ILE A 124 -11.95 -1.61 -8.61
CA ILE A 124 -11.29 -0.42 -9.16
C ILE A 124 -12.37 0.55 -9.64
N VAL A 125 -12.33 1.79 -9.16
CA VAL A 125 -13.25 2.84 -9.59
C VAL A 125 -12.61 3.81 -10.58
N PHE A 126 -11.30 4.07 -10.47
CA PHE A 126 -10.55 4.89 -11.41
C PHE A 126 -9.17 4.31 -11.68
N THR A 127 -8.67 4.56 -12.89
CA THR A 127 -7.29 4.31 -13.28
C THR A 127 -6.69 5.62 -13.79
N PHE A 128 -5.59 6.05 -13.16
CA PHE A 128 -4.87 7.24 -13.57
C PHE A 128 -3.65 6.85 -14.39
N SER A 129 -3.53 7.42 -15.57
CA SER A 129 -2.40 7.17 -16.48
C SER A 129 -2.04 8.44 -17.24
N ALA A 130 -0.82 8.50 -17.74
CA ALA A 130 -0.37 9.57 -18.62
C ALA A 130 0.77 9.04 -19.49
N GLU A 131 0.91 9.59 -20.70
CA GLU A 131 1.90 9.12 -21.69
C GLU A 131 3.34 9.15 -21.13
N GLY A 132 3.69 10.18 -20.36
CA GLY A 132 5.02 10.33 -19.76
C GLY A 132 5.20 9.67 -18.40
N PHE A 133 4.13 9.20 -17.79
CA PHE A 133 4.20 8.60 -16.47
C PHE A 133 4.72 7.17 -16.52
N LYS A 134 5.81 6.90 -15.79
CA LYS A 134 6.44 5.58 -15.70
C LYS A 134 6.79 5.21 -14.26
N VAL A 135 6.40 4.03 -13.86
CA VAL A 135 6.75 3.45 -12.55
C VAL A 135 8.10 2.74 -12.68
N GLY A 136 9.16 3.41 -12.23
CA GLY A 136 10.53 2.96 -12.46
C GLY A 136 11.02 1.86 -11.53
N CYS A 137 10.41 1.66 -10.37
CA CYS A 137 10.90 0.71 -9.36
C CYS A 137 9.77 0.20 -8.46
N ASP A 138 10.09 -0.87 -7.71
CA ASP A 138 9.11 -1.54 -6.85
C ASP A 138 8.79 -0.78 -5.55
N TRP A 139 9.44 0.35 -5.32
CA TRP A 139 9.21 1.22 -4.16
C TRP A 139 8.70 2.62 -4.53
N THR A 140 8.22 2.82 -5.76
CA THR A 140 7.54 4.06 -6.15
C THR A 140 6.30 4.27 -5.28
N ARG A 141 6.21 5.45 -4.64
CA ARG A 141 5.16 5.78 -3.68
C ARG A 141 4.17 6.76 -4.27
N ALA A 142 2.88 6.48 -4.12
CA ALA A 142 1.79 7.38 -4.41
C ALA A 142 1.06 7.75 -3.11
N ALA A 143 0.45 8.93 -3.09
CA ALA A 143 -0.23 9.44 -1.91
C ALA A 143 -1.50 10.20 -2.26
N PHE A 144 -2.51 10.13 -1.39
CA PHE A 144 -3.64 11.05 -1.38
C PHE A 144 -3.24 12.40 -0.81
N SER A 145 -3.88 13.48 -1.29
CA SER A 145 -3.91 14.74 -0.55
C SER A 145 -4.73 14.56 0.76
N PRO A 146 -4.50 15.41 1.78
CA PRO A 146 -5.21 15.28 3.07
C PRO A 146 -6.73 15.33 2.97
N ASP A 147 -7.26 16.03 1.96
CA ASP A 147 -8.69 16.12 1.68
C ASP A 147 -9.22 15.02 0.75
N GLY A 148 -8.32 14.15 0.22
CA GLY A 148 -8.68 13.08 -0.70
C GLY A 148 -9.04 13.54 -2.11
N GLN A 149 -8.84 14.82 -2.46
CA GLN A 149 -9.23 15.36 -3.76
C GLN A 149 -8.17 15.15 -4.85
N TYR A 150 -6.94 14.93 -4.46
CA TYR A 150 -5.80 14.74 -5.38
C TYR A 150 -5.01 13.52 -5.02
N VAL A 151 -4.34 12.97 -6.03
CA VAL A 151 -3.35 11.90 -5.87
C VAL A 151 -2.04 12.34 -6.54
N ALA A 152 -0.91 12.05 -5.90
CA ALA A 152 0.41 12.43 -6.37
C ALA A 152 1.34 11.23 -6.40
N VAL A 153 2.24 11.20 -7.37
CA VAL A 153 3.25 10.14 -7.51
C VAL A 153 4.48 10.65 -8.27
N GLY A 154 5.66 10.14 -7.91
CA GLY A 154 6.88 10.36 -8.68
C GLY A 154 6.95 9.43 -9.90
N SER A 155 7.54 9.93 -10.98
CA SER A 155 7.80 9.20 -12.20
C SER A 155 9.30 8.95 -12.37
N SER A 156 9.66 7.94 -13.16
CA SER A 156 11.06 7.58 -13.41
C SER A 156 11.84 8.63 -14.20
N ASP A 157 11.17 9.59 -14.83
CA ASP A 157 11.77 10.70 -15.55
C ASP A 157 12.09 11.92 -14.67
N GLY A 158 11.90 11.82 -13.35
CA GLY A 158 12.09 12.92 -12.41
C GLY A 158 10.90 13.85 -12.26
N SER A 159 9.78 13.58 -12.93
CA SER A 159 8.55 14.36 -12.82
C SER A 159 7.67 13.86 -11.69
N ILE A 160 6.85 14.76 -11.14
CA ILE A 160 5.77 14.43 -10.22
C ILE A 160 4.45 14.67 -10.93
N TYR A 161 3.60 13.66 -10.97
CA TYR A 161 2.26 13.73 -11.55
C TYR A 161 1.23 13.88 -10.46
N ILE A 162 0.31 14.82 -10.65
CA ILE A 162 -0.82 15.07 -9.75
C ILE A 162 -2.11 15.01 -10.55
N TRP A 163 -3.02 14.11 -10.15
CA TRP A 163 -4.34 13.97 -10.75
C TRP A 163 -5.43 14.47 -9.78
N SER A 164 -6.49 15.02 -10.34
CA SER A 164 -7.73 15.26 -9.59
C SER A 164 -8.56 13.98 -9.53
N VAL A 165 -8.92 13.55 -8.34
CA VAL A 165 -9.79 12.38 -8.13
C VAL A 165 -11.20 12.62 -8.70
N THR A 166 -11.70 13.86 -8.56
CA THR A 166 -13.05 14.24 -9.02
C THR A 166 -13.17 14.20 -10.54
N THR A 167 -12.17 14.74 -11.26
CA THR A 167 -12.23 14.84 -12.74
C THR A 167 -11.52 13.69 -13.45
N ASN A 168 -10.74 12.91 -12.73
CA ASN A 168 -9.85 11.86 -13.26
C ASN A 168 -8.84 12.39 -14.30
N LYS A 169 -8.48 13.66 -14.20
CA LYS A 169 -7.56 14.33 -15.14
C LYS A 169 -6.31 14.81 -14.43
N ILE A 170 -5.21 14.96 -15.20
CA ILE A 170 -3.98 15.57 -14.71
C ILE A 170 -4.28 17.02 -14.28
N GLU A 171 -3.95 17.33 -13.04
CA GLU A 171 -4.03 18.67 -12.50
C GLU A 171 -2.74 19.45 -12.79
N THR A 172 -1.61 18.81 -12.54
CA THR A 172 -0.30 19.42 -12.80
C THR A 172 0.80 18.36 -12.91
N ILE A 173 1.89 18.74 -13.57
CA ILE A 173 3.12 17.94 -13.65
C ILE A 173 4.26 18.85 -13.21
N LEU A 174 4.97 18.45 -12.17
CA LEU A 174 6.13 19.17 -11.65
C LEU A 174 7.42 18.54 -12.17
N LYS A 175 8.35 19.36 -12.69
CA LYS A 175 9.56 18.88 -13.39
C LYS A 175 10.82 19.57 -12.85
N ASP A 176 11.11 19.40 -11.57
CA ASP A 176 12.27 20.01 -10.92
C ASP A 176 13.35 19.02 -10.48
N HIS A 177 13.04 17.75 -10.44
CA HIS A 177 14.03 16.70 -10.14
C HIS A 177 14.84 16.34 -11.39
N THR A 178 16.14 16.18 -11.20
CA THR A 178 17.08 15.78 -12.24
C THR A 178 17.65 14.38 -12.02
#